data_3dd3545474df605f929f68c582d10034
#
_entry.id   3dd3545474df605f929f68c582d10034
#
_cell.length_a   1.000
_cell.length_b   1.000
_cell.length_c   1.000
_cell.angle_alpha   90.00
_cell.angle_beta   90.00
_cell.angle_gamma   90.00
#
_symmetry.space_group_name_H-M   'P 1'
#
loop_
_entity.id
_entity.type
_entity.pdbx_description
1 polymer ?
#
loop_
_entity_poly.entity_id
_entity_poly.type
_entity_poly.pdbx_seq_one_letter_code
_entity_poly.pdbx_strand_id
1 'polypeptide(L)'
;MRFKVRLTRDAEADLDRLFDFLLERELSRDGADLSLPTQAIAALRSGIATLKTSPFTCRKAGQSPFLRELIVPFGRSGYVALFEIEDETNVAVLAVRHQLEDDYH
;
A
#
# COMPACT_ATOMS: atom_id res chain seq x y z
N MET A 1 -22.09 -2.02 0.41
CA MET A 1 -21.82 -0.93 1.36
C MET A 1 -20.50 -0.27 0.99
N ARG A 2 -20.40 1.04 1.17
CA ARG A 2 -19.23 1.78 0.75
C ARG A 2 -18.49 2.37 1.94
N PHE A 3 -17.19 2.19 1.98
CA PHE A 3 -16.32 2.68 3.05
C PHE A 3 -15.61 3.97 2.62
N LYS A 4 -15.35 4.82 3.60
CA LYS A 4 -14.41 5.93 3.45
C LYS A 4 -13.04 5.40 3.81
N VAL A 5 -12.08 5.55 2.89
CA VAL A 5 -10.72 5.07 3.08
C VAL A 5 -9.80 6.27 3.27
N ARG A 6 -9.11 6.31 4.40
CA ARG A 6 -8.11 7.35 4.67
C ARG A 6 -6.74 6.70 4.88
N LEU A 7 -5.71 7.45 4.60
CA LEU A 7 -4.34 7.05 4.91
C LEU A 7 -3.89 7.83 6.13
N THR A 8 -3.29 7.12 7.08
CA THR A 8 -2.66 7.78 8.23
C THR A 8 -1.42 8.55 7.76
N ARG A 9 -0.91 9.41 8.62
CA ARG A 9 0.33 10.13 8.35
C ARG A 9 1.48 9.17 8.08
N ASP A 10 1.56 8.07 8.83
CA ASP A 10 2.59 7.05 8.64
C ASP A 10 2.45 6.36 7.27
N ALA A 11 1.23 6.06 6.85
CA ALA A 11 1.00 5.45 5.54
C ALA A 11 1.39 6.40 4.41
N GLU A 12 1.07 7.69 4.51
CA GLU A 12 1.50 8.68 3.52
C GLU A 12 3.03 8.81 3.49
N ALA A 13 3.68 8.81 4.65
CA ALA A 13 5.14 8.83 4.74
C ALA A 13 5.76 7.59 4.11
N ASP A 14 5.13 6.43 4.26
CA ASP A 14 5.58 5.19 3.60
C ASP A 14 5.52 5.32 2.09
N LEU A 15 4.46 5.91 1.53
CA LEU A 15 4.35 6.12 0.09
C LEU A 15 5.48 7.02 -0.42
N ASP A 16 5.79 8.10 0.32
CA ASP A 16 6.88 9.00 -0.04
C ASP A 16 8.23 8.27 0.00
N ARG A 17 8.46 7.46 1.03
CA ARG A 17 9.67 6.66 1.19
C ARG A 17 9.83 5.68 0.03
N LEU A 18 8.77 5.00 -0.34
CA LEU A 18 8.80 4.03 -1.44
C LEU A 18 9.06 4.71 -2.77
N PHE A 19 8.44 5.86 -3.00
CA PHE A 19 8.68 6.64 -4.20
C PHE A 19 10.15 7.06 -4.31
N ASP A 20 10.70 7.62 -3.24
CA ASP A 20 12.10 8.07 -3.20
C ASP A 20 13.07 6.93 -3.43
N PHE A 21 12.84 5.77 -2.80
CA PHE A 21 13.65 4.58 -2.99
C PHE A 21 13.66 4.13 -4.46
N LEU A 22 12.48 4.08 -5.08
CA LEU A 22 12.36 3.66 -6.47
C LEU A 22 13.02 4.66 -7.41
N LEU A 23 12.86 5.96 -7.14
CA LEU A 23 13.49 7.00 -7.95
C LEU A 23 15.02 6.91 -7.88
N GLU A 24 15.58 6.77 -6.68
CA GLU A 24 17.03 6.64 -6.51
C GLU A 24 17.57 5.41 -7.22
N ARG A 25 16.84 4.29 -7.13
CA ARG A 25 17.23 3.06 -7.81
C ARG A 25 17.27 3.25 -9.33
N GLU A 26 16.25 3.92 -9.90
CA GLU A 26 16.20 4.15 -11.33
C GLU A 26 17.27 5.14 -11.79
N LEU A 27 17.53 6.19 -11.00
CA LEU A 27 18.56 7.19 -11.33
C LEU A 27 19.98 6.60 -11.35
N SER A 28 20.21 5.49 -10.63
CA SER A 28 21.53 4.88 -10.51
C SER A 28 21.80 3.77 -11.53
N ARG A 29 20.89 3.51 -12.46
CA ARG A 29 21.06 2.45 -13.44
C ARG A 29 20.96 2.95 -14.87
N ASP A 30 21.67 2.26 -15.78
CA ASP A 30 21.60 2.53 -17.22
C ASP A 30 20.25 2.05 -17.76
N GLY A 31 19.68 2.81 -18.71
CA GLY A 31 18.38 2.48 -19.28
C GLY A 31 17.23 2.64 -18.30
N ALA A 32 17.38 3.58 -17.36
CA ALA A 32 16.40 3.84 -16.33
C ALA A 32 15.04 4.25 -16.89
N ASP A 33 13.99 3.80 -16.24
CA ASP A 33 12.62 4.25 -16.50
C ASP A 33 12.17 5.15 -15.35
N LEU A 34 12.27 6.46 -15.56
CA LEU A 34 11.93 7.43 -14.52
C LEU A 34 10.42 7.56 -14.31
N SER A 35 9.59 6.92 -15.14
CA SER A 35 8.15 6.86 -14.89
C SER A 35 7.78 5.74 -13.93
N LEU A 36 8.69 4.81 -13.65
CA LEU A 36 8.41 3.64 -12.81
C LEU A 36 7.97 3.99 -11.40
N PRO A 37 8.63 4.92 -10.68
CA PRO A 37 8.16 5.31 -9.35
C PRO A 37 6.72 5.82 -9.33
N THR A 38 6.35 6.64 -10.31
CA THR A 38 4.99 7.16 -10.42
C THR A 38 3.99 6.03 -10.70
N GLN A 39 4.36 5.08 -11.57
CA GLN A 39 3.51 3.92 -11.87
C GLN A 39 3.28 3.05 -10.64
N ALA A 40 4.32 2.84 -9.84
CA ALA A 40 4.22 2.03 -8.62
C ALA A 40 3.28 2.66 -7.60
N ILE A 41 3.41 3.97 -7.36
CA ILE A 41 2.54 4.69 -6.43
C ILE A 41 1.10 4.72 -6.95
N ALA A 42 0.91 4.88 -8.26
CA ALA A 42 -0.42 4.83 -8.86
C ALA A 42 -1.07 3.46 -8.67
N ALA A 43 -0.31 2.37 -8.83
CA ALA A 43 -0.80 1.01 -8.59
C ALA A 43 -1.21 0.83 -7.12
N LEU A 44 -0.40 1.34 -6.18
CA LEU A 44 -0.73 1.32 -4.76
C LEU A 44 -2.02 2.06 -4.46
N ARG A 45 -2.16 3.28 -4.97
CA ARG A 45 -3.37 4.08 -4.72
C ARG A 45 -4.61 3.44 -5.35
N SER A 46 -4.48 2.83 -6.53
CA SER A 46 -5.59 2.09 -7.16
C SER A 46 -5.99 0.87 -6.33
N GLY A 47 -5.00 0.13 -5.81
CA GLY A 47 -5.26 -1.01 -4.94
C GLY A 47 -5.97 -0.58 -3.66
N ILE A 48 -5.47 0.47 -3.02
CA ILE A 48 -6.07 1.03 -1.79
C ILE A 48 -7.52 1.47 -2.06
N ALA A 49 -7.80 2.02 -3.24
CA ALA A 49 -9.15 2.44 -3.59
C ALA A 49 -10.16 1.28 -3.62
N THR A 50 -9.72 0.04 -3.84
CA THR A 50 -10.62 -1.12 -3.79
C THR A 50 -11.19 -1.38 -2.40
N LEU A 51 -10.55 -0.86 -1.36
CA LEU A 51 -11.02 -0.98 0.02
C LEU A 51 -12.32 -0.22 0.25
N LYS A 52 -12.69 0.69 -0.63
CA LYS A 52 -13.98 1.40 -0.57
C LYS A 52 -15.16 0.45 -0.67
N THR A 53 -14.98 -0.69 -1.32
CA THR A 53 -16.06 -1.65 -1.54
C THR A 53 -15.77 -3.04 -0.98
N SER A 54 -14.50 -3.42 -0.79
CA SER A 54 -14.15 -4.82 -0.54
C SER A 54 -13.06 -5.00 0.53
N PRO A 55 -13.13 -4.33 1.69
CA PRO A 55 -12.07 -4.50 2.69
C PRO A 55 -12.04 -5.88 3.31
N PHE A 56 -13.18 -6.56 3.41
CA PHE A 56 -13.27 -7.88 4.04
C PHE A 56 -12.79 -9.02 3.14
N THR A 57 -12.48 -8.75 1.87
CA THR A 57 -11.91 -9.78 0.97
C THR A 57 -10.41 -9.93 1.15
N CYS A 58 -9.76 -9.00 1.84
CA CYS A 58 -8.33 -9.04 2.09
C CYS A 58 -8.01 -10.00 3.24
N ARG A 59 -6.77 -10.50 3.28
CA ARG A 59 -6.36 -11.46 4.32
C ARG A 59 -6.24 -10.78 5.68
N LYS A 60 -6.41 -11.53 6.74
CA LYS A 60 -6.18 -11.05 8.10
C LYS A 60 -4.69 -10.84 8.35
N ALA A 61 -4.35 -9.76 9.06
CA ALA A 61 -2.96 -9.43 9.39
C ALA A 61 -2.59 -9.87 10.80
N GLY A 62 -3.55 -10.38 11.56
CA GLY A 62 -3.34 -10.84 12.93
C GLY A 62 -4.58 -11.58 13.41
N GLN A 63 -4.82 -11.54 14.72
CA GLN A 63 -5.96 -12.24 15.28
C GLN A 63 -7.27 -11.47 15.13
N SER A 64 -7.20 -10.14 15.06
CA SER A 64 -8.40 -9.33 14.85
C SER A 64 -8.90 -9.47 13.41
N PRO A 65 -10.19 -9.73 13.21
CA PRO A 65 -10.76 -9.77 11.86
C PRO A 65 -10.81 -8.40 11.19
N PHE A 66 -10.53 -7.32 11.93
CA PHE A 66 -10.60 -5.95 11.41
C PHE A 66 -9.24 -5.40 11.00
N LEU A 67 -8.14 -6.07 11.37
CA LEU A 67 -6.81 -5.72 10.91
C LEU A 67 -6.44 -6.64 9.75
N ARG A 68 -6.22 -6.05 8.56
CA ARG A 68 -6.04 -6.81 7.34
C ARG A 68 -4.91 -6.25 6.49
N GLU A 69 -4.49 -7.06 5.53
CA GLU A 69 -3.44 -6.69 4.59
C GLU A 69 -3.94 -6.79 3.16
N LEU A 70 -3.72 -5.74 2.39
CA LEU A 70 -3.97 -5.70 0.96
C LEU A 70 -2.65 -5.97 0.22
N ILE A 71 -2.66 -6.95 -0.68
CA ILE A 71 -1.52 -7.24 -1.55
C ILE A 71 -1.73 -6.50 -2.86
N VAL A 72 -0.73 -5.70 -3.26
CA VAL A 72 -0.75 -4.96 -4.52
C VAL A 72 0.39 -5.45 -5.39
N PRO A 73 0.12 -6.30 -6.39
CA PRO A 73 1.18 -6.77 -7.30
C PRO A 73 1.74 -5.62 -8.13
N PHE A 74 3.05 -5.61 -8.31
CA PHE A 74 3.71 -4.66 -9.19
C PHE A 74 5.04 -5.23 -9.66
N GLY A 75 5.23 -5.37 -10.97
CA GLY A 75 6.44 -5.97 -11.53
C GLY A 75 6.58 -7.43 -11.06
N ARG A 76 7.79 -7.80 -10.62
CA ARG A 76 8.10 -9.14 -10.12
C ARG A 76 7.74 -9.35 -8.66
N SER A 77 7.39 -8.31 -7.97
CA SER A 77 7.04 -8.36 -6.55
C SER A 77 5.81 -7.50 -6.33
N GLY A 78 5.78 -6.74 -5.27
CA GLY A 78 4.65 -5.86 -5.03
C GLY A 78 4.73 -5.24 -3.66
N TYR A 79 3.59 -4.77 -3.20
CA TYR A 79 3.48 -4.01 -1.95
C TYR A 79 2.40 -4.61 -1.09
N VAL A 80 2.50 -4.34 0.20
CA VAL A 80 1.51 -4.75 1.19
C VAL A 80 1.05 -3.51 1.93
N ALA A 81 -0.26 -3.29 2.00
CA ALA A 81 -0.84 -2.21 2.77
C ALA A 81 -1.58 -2.79 3.96
N LEU A 82 -1.14 -2.40 5.16
CA LEU A 82 -1.80 -2.77 6.40
C LEU A 82 -2.93 -1.77 6.67
N PHE A 83 -4.13 -2.26 6.90
CA PHE A 83 -5.26 -1.40 7.16
C PHE A 83 -6.17 -1.98 8.25
N GLU A 84 -6.94 -1.07 8.85
CA GLU A 84 -7.92 -1.43 9.87
C GLU A 84 -9.30 -1.02 9.42
N ILE A 85 -10.26 -1.93 9.54
CA ILE A 85 -11.68 -1.63 9.35
C ILE A 85 -12.17 -1.11 10.70
N GLU A 86 -12.33 0.21 10.80
CA GLU A 86 -12.59 0.88 12.08
C GLU A 86 -14.07 0.73 12.50
N ASP A 87 -14.97 0.76 11.54
CA ASP A 87 -16.40 0.58 11.75
C ASP A 87 -17.08 0.24 10.43
N GLU A 88 -18.39 0.34 10.37
CA GLU A 88 -19.19 -0.02 9.20
C GLU A 88 -18.94 0.87 7.97
N THR A 89 -18.31 2.02 8.15
CA THR A 89 -18.15 3.01 7.09
C THR A 89 -16.72 3.54 6.95
N ASN A 90 -15.78 3.15 7.82
CA ASN A 90 -14.45 3.76 7.83
C ASN A 90 -13.34 2.71 7.81
N VAL A 91 -12.36 2.93 6.94
CA VAL A 91 -11.15 2.13 6.83
C VAL A 91 -9.95 3.08 6.92
N ALA A 92 -8.96 2.73 7.74
CA ALA A 92 -7.71 3.47 7.86
C ALA A 92 -6.55 2.62 7.35
N VAL A 93 -5.81 3.12 6.38
CA VAL A 93 -4.56 2.50 5.94
C VAL A 93 -3.46 2.99 6.88
N LEU A 94 -2.83 2.06 7.59
CA LEU A 94 -1.91 2.35 8.68
C LEU A 94 -0.46 2.40 8.23
N ALA A 95 -0.09 1.54 7.26
CA ALA A 95 1.29 1.40 6.83
C ALA A 95 1.34 0.75 5.44
N VAL A 96 2.40 1.04 4.69
CA VAL A 96 2.65 0.40 3.40
C VAL A 96 4.11 -0.02 3.38
N ARG A 97 4.37 -1.22 2.88
CA ARG A 97 5.74 -1.72 2.75
C ARG A 97 5.91 -2.47 1.42
N HIS A 98 7.15 -2.63 1.01
CA HIS A 98 7.48 -3.55 -0.07
C HIS A 98 7.25 -4.98 0.43
N GLN A 99 6.85 -5.86 -0.47
CA GLN A 99 6.51 -7.24 -0.12
C GLN A 99 7.69 -8.01 0.50
N LEU A 100 8.93 -7.64 0.18
CA LEU A 100 10.13 -8.27 0.70
C LEU A 100 10.61 -7.68 2.04
N GLU A 101 10.02 -6.61 2.53
CA GLU A 101 10.32 -6.09 3.86
C GLU A 101 9.65 -6.98 4.91
N ASP A 102 10.35 -7.21 6.02
CA ASP A 102 9.85 -8.11 7.05
C ASP A 102 8.83 -7.47 7.98
N ASP A 103 8.83 -6.14 8.06
CA ASP A 103 8.03 -5.45 9.05
C ASP A 103 7.58 -4.08 8.56
N TYR A 104 6.55 -3.58 9.22
CA TYR A 104 6.12 -2.19 9.10
C TYR A 104 6.89 -1.38 10.13
N HIS A 105 7.44 -0.30 9.73
CA HIS A 105 8.24 0.57 10.61
C HIS A 105 8.13 0.31 12.12
#